data_ab9916b48467c65eda4a8afe980fba93
#
_entry.id   ab9916b48467c65eda4a8afe980fba93
#
_cell.length_a   1.000
_cell.length_b   1.000
_cell.length_c   1.000
_cell.angle_alpha   90.00
_cell.angle_beta   90.00
_cell.angle_gamma   90.00
#
_symmetry.space_group_name_H-M   'P 1'
#
loop_
_entity.id
_entity.type
_entity.pdbx_description
1 polymer ?
#
loop_
_entity_poly.entity_id
_entity_poly.type
_entity_poly.pdbx_seq_one_letter_code
_entity_poly.pdbx_strand_id
1 'polypeptide(L)'
;GRWVSESSFAHIFMLSPTALVWWVMGYTFIAAIIPAWILLTPRDYLSMFMKIGTIAILAIAVVGVRPDVTIPALTNFAHNTDGPAFAGSLFPFLFVTIACGALSGFHVMMSSGTTPHLIAKESQTRMIGYGGMLFESFVAIMALVAAISLNPGIYYSMNTPQASIQKLAASSYQADKSAEYNASKAIPNVAMMPDGSKLSIDWEGTTGEKALQQVAKDVGEKSIVSRTGGAPTLAVSMSNILHKVPVIGGTNMMGFWYHFAIMFEALFILSAVSAATKSTRYLLNDALRGFKKLGRLGDDDWLPSKIVTTAVIVGVWGALLLMGVSDPNGGIKIMYPLFGISNQLIAAVALAIVCVMVIRKGYLKWVWIPAIPLVWDVCVTFAASWQKIFSTDVNIGYFASYSAAKSQVDSGKLTGLLLTNAQATMRNTMIQGILSVIFLLCVAILLAICAVKVVKILQTNKVGDKFSSEEAFEESNLFETSSFWPSHLEHKVLKSKVKN
;
A
#
# COMPACT_ATOMS: atom_id res chain seq x y z
N GLY A 1 -19.14 -14.99 9.72
CA GLY A 1 -18.97 -15.02 8.26
C GLY A 1 -19.46 -16.34 7.66
N ARG A 2 -18.84 -17.48 8.00
CA ARG A 2 -19.13 -18.78 7.40
C ARG A 2 -20.60 -19.17 7.54
N TRP A 3 -21.19 -19.06 8.74
CA TRP A 3 -22.61 -19.31 8.94
C TRP A 3 -23.53 -18.43 8.05
N VAL A 4 -23.14 -17.16 7.82
CA VAL A 4 -23.88 -16.27 6.93
C VAL A 4 -23.75 -16.69 5.47
N SER A 5 -22.55 -17.12 5.05
CA SER A 5 -22.31 -17.56 3.67
C SER A 5 -23.00 -18.87 3.32
N GLU A 6 -23.32 -19.69 4.32
CA GLU A 6 -24.05 -20.96 4.16
C GLU A 6 -25.58 -20.80 4.40
N SER A 7 -26.02 -19.60 4.84
CA SER A 7 -27.43 -19.31 5.12
C SER A 7 -28.17 -18.75 3.89
N SER A 8 -29.52 -18.75 3.96
CA SER A 8 -30.36 -18.10 2.96
C SER A 8 -30.12 -16.59 2.80
N PHE A 9 -29.47 -15.95 3.77
CA PHE A 9 -29.09 -14.54 3.73
C PHE A 9 -27.80 -14.27 2.98
N ALA A 10 -27.10 -15.29 2.51
CA ALA A 10 -25.82 -15.14 1.79
C ALA A 10 -25.90 -14.13 0.64
N HIS A 11 -27.01 -14.16 -0.15
CA HIS A 11 -27.19 -13.27 -1.30
C HIS A 11 -27.21 -11.78 -0.96
N ILE A 12 -27.56 -11.41 0.29
CA ILE A 12 -27.58 -10.00 0.74
C ILE A 12 -26.14 -9.49 0.96
N PHE A 13 -25.24 -10.38 1.40
CA PHE A 13 -23.85 -10.05 1.73
C PHE A 13 -22.86 -10.32 0.62
N MET A 14 -23.26 -11.07 -0.41
CA MET A 14 -22.43 -11.31 -1.60
C MET A 14 -22.58 -10.15 -2.60
N LEU A 15 -21.85 -9.06 -2.32
CA LEU A 15 -21.87 -7.86 -3.15
C LEU A 15 -20.95 -8.05 -4.38
N SER A 16 -21.35 -7.43 -5.51
CA SER A 16 -20.46 -7.31 -6.65
C SER A 16 -19.26 -6.40 -6.30
N PRO A 17 -18.10 -6.55 -6.96
CA PRO A 17 -16.95 -5.70 -6.71
C PRO A 17 -17.26 -4.20 -6.83
N THR A 18 -18.04 -3.79 -7.81
CA THR A 18 -18.48 -2.39 -7.98
C THR A 18 -19.42 -1.93 -6.88
N ALA A 19 -20.36 -2.77 -6.42
CA ALA A 19 -21.23 -2.45 -5.30
C ALA A 19 -20.40 -2.26 -4.01
N LEU A 20 -19.40 -3.11 -3.80
CA LEU A 20 -18.49 -2.98 -2.65
C LEU A 20 -17.75 -1.65 -2.66
N VAL A 21 -17.27 -1.18 -3.84
CA VAL A 21 -16.65 0.15 -3.96
C VAL A 21 -17.58 1.25 -3.49
N TRP A 22 -18.84 1.25 -3.94
CA TRP A 22 -19.84 2.25 -3.51
C TRP A 22 -20.09 2.21 -2.00
N TRP A 23 -20.16 1.02 -1.42
CA TRP A 23 -20.30 0.87 0.03
C TRP A 23 -19.11 1.44 0.81
N VAL A 24 -17.88 1.17 0.34
CA VAL A 24 -16.65 1.70 0.96
C VAL A 24 -16.59 3.23 0.81
N MET A 25 -16.98 3.77 -0.35
CA MET A 25 -17.06 5.22 -0.56
C MET A 25 -18.07 5.87 0.39
N GLY A 26 -19.29 5.32 0.48
CA GLY A 26 -20.33 5.82 1.36
C GLY A 26 -19.94 5.77 2.83
N TYR A 27 -19.41 4.63 3.27
CA TYR A 27 -18.91 4.48 4.63
C TYR A 27 -17.80 5.50 4.95
N THR A 28 -16.81 5.63 4.06
CA THR A 28 -15.67 6.53 4.26
C THR A 28 -16.10 8.00 4.24
N PHE A 29 -17.06 8.35 3.39
CA PHE A 29 -17.64 9.68 3.35
C PHE A 29 -18.27 10.06 4.70
N ILE A 30 -19.11 9.17 5.26
CA ILE A 30 -19.73 9.37 6.56
C ILE A 30 -18.67 9.45 7.67
N ALA A 31 -17.72 8.50 7.69
CA ALA A 31 -16.67 8.42 8.69
C ALA A 31 -15.73 9.66 8.69
N ALA A 32 -15.53 10.28 7.53
CA ALA A 32 -14.69 11.49 7.43
C ALA A 32 -15.40 12.76 7.93
N ILE A 33 -16.73 12.85 7.78
CA ILE A 33 -17.53 14.00 8.22
C ILE A 33 -17.75 13.97 9.73
N ILE A 34 -18.09 12.79 10.27
CA ILE A 34 -18.37 12.60 11.70
C ILE A 34 -17.10 12.84 12.54
N PRO A 35 -17.22 13.41 13.76
CA PRO A 35 -16.09 13.52 14.68
C PRO A 35 -15.41 12.17 14.90
N ALA A 36 -14.05 12.17 14.93
CA ALA A 36 -13.26 10.94 14.98
C ALA A 36 -13.60 10.04 16.19
N TRP A 37 -13.95 10.65 17.33
CA TRP A 37 -14.25 9.95 18.57
C TRP A 37 -15.53 9.11 18.52
N ILE A 38 -16.46 9.39 17.59
CA ILE A 38 -17.72 8.65 17.49
C ILE A 38 -17.51 7.31 16.77
N LEU A 39 -16.77 7.29 15.65
CA LEU A 39 -16.67 6.13 14.78
C LEU A 39 -15.24 5.63 14.59
N LEU A 40 -14.30 6.52 14.26
CA LEU A 40 -12.92 6.13 13.91
C LEU A 40 -12.17 5.63 15.15
N THR A 41 -12.11 6.40 16.22
CA THR A 41 -11.33 6.08 17.41
C THR A 41 -11.81 4.78 18.09
N PRO A 42 -13.10 4.54 18.36
CA PRO A 42 -13.55 3.28 18.97
C PRO A 42 -13.27 2.07 18.07
N ARG A 43 -13.49 2.20 16.76
CA ARG A 43 -13.20 1.13 15.80
C ARG A 43 -11.70 0.80 15.77
N ASP A 44 -10.85 1.82 15.69
CA ASP A 44 -9.40 1.64 15.59
C ASP A 44 -8.83 1.08 16.90
N TYR A 45 -9.38 1.49 18.05
CA TYR A 45 -9.03 0.93 19.35
C TYR A 45 -9.33 -0.58 19.44
N LEU A 46 -10.54 -0.99 19.06
CA LEU A 46 -10.92 -2.40 19.08
C LEU A 46 -10.12 -3.22 18.04
N SER A 47 -9.93 -2.67 16.85
CA SER A 47 -9.17 -3.35 15.80
C SER A 47 -7.68 -3.48 16.12
N MET A 48 -7.12 -2.61 16.98
CA MET A 48 -5.72 -2.66 17.41
C MET A 48 -5.38 -4.00 18.09
N PHE A 49 -6.23 -4.47 18.99
CA PHE A 49 -6.01 -5.76 19.67
C PHE A 49 -5.95 -6.92 18.68
N MET A 50 -6.85 -6.91 17.70
CA MET A 50 -6.85 -7.92 16.65
C MET A 50 -5.59 -7.81 15.77
N LYS A 51 -5.19 -6.60 15.39
CA LYS A 51 -3.99 -6.36 14.55
C LYS A 51 -2.72 -6.81 15.24
N ILE A 52 -2.48 -6.35 16.47
CA ILE A 52 -1.29 -6.72 17.25
C ILE A 52 -1.30 -8.20 17.58
N GLY A 53 -2.44 -8.74 18.02
CA GLY A 53 -2.59 -10.15 18.36
C GLY A 53 -2.32 -11.07 17.17
N THR A 54 -2.86 -10.75 16.00
CA THR A 54 -2.66 -11.54 14.78
C THR A 54 -1.18 -11.60 14.39
N ILE A 55 -0.50 -10.46 14.38
CA ILE A 55 0.93 -10.42 14.01
C ILE A 55 1.80 -11.09 15.07
N ALA A 56 1.47 -10.96 16.35
CA ALA A 56 2.18 -11.65 17.42
C ALA A 56 2.02 -13.17 17.30
N ILE A 57 0.81 -13.66 17.05
CA ILE A 57 0.54 -15.08 16.83
C ILE A 57 1.30 -15.59 15.60
N LEU A 58 1.28 -14.84 14.50
CA LEU A 58 2.03 -15.19 13.28
C LEU A 58 3.53 -15.26 13.56
N ALA A 59 4.09 -14.30 14.28
CA ALA A 59 5.52 -14.28 14.62
C ALA A 59 5.92 -15.50 15.47
N ILE A 60 5.11 -15.84 16.49
CA ILE A 60 5.33 -17.02 17.32
C ILE A 60 5.22 -18.29 16.48
N ALA A 61 4.23 -18.36 15.58
CA ALA A 61 4.03 -19.50 14.69
C ALA A 61 5.20 -19.68 13.71
N VAL A 62 5.72 -18.60 13.12
CA VAL A 62 6.90 -18.63 12.23
C VAL A 62 8.12 -19.19 12.97
N VAL A 63 8.38 -18.76 14.21
CA VAL A 63 9.49 -19.26 15.02
C VAL A 63 9.28 -20.74 15.40
N GLY A 64 8.06 -21.13 15.72
CA GLY A 64 7.72 -22.50 16.13
C GLY A 64 7.69 -23.50 14.98
N VAL A 65 7.04 -23.16 13.88
CA VAL A 65 6.86 -24.01 12.69
C VAL A 65 8.10 -24.03 11.80
N ARG A 66 8.85 -22.90 11.74
CA ARG A 66 10.03 -22.71 10.89
C ARG A 66 9.74 -23.07 9.43
N PRO A 67 8.79 -22.37 8.78
CA PRO A 67 8.40 -22.71 7.41
C PRO A 67 9.60 -22.60 6.46
N ASP A 68 9.71 -23.54 5.52
CA ASP A 68 10.75 -23.53 4.52
C ASP A 68 10.57 -22.36 3.54
N VAL A 69 11.69 -21.77 3.14
CA VAL A 69 11.72 -20.76 2.09
C VAL A 69 11.69 -21.47 0.74
N THR A 70 10.62 -21.29 -0.02
CA THR A 70 10.39 -22.01 -1.29
C THR A 70 10.77 -21.19 -2.52
N ILE A 71 10.94 -19.87 -2.36
CA ILE A 71 11.28 -18.94 -3.45
C ILE A 71 12.80 -18.71 -3.45
N PRO A 72 13.47 -18.76 -4.63
CA PRO A 72 14.91 -18.49 -4.73
C PRO A 72 15.25 -17.04 -4.38
N ALA A 73 16.48 -16.80 -3.95
CA ALA A 73 16.98 -15.46 -3.58
C ALA A 73 16.90 -14.46 -4.73
N LEU A 74 17.15 -14.90 -5.96
CA LEU A 74 17.00 -14.13 -7.19
C LEU A 74 16.21 -14.95 -8.21
N THR A 75 15.24 -14.31 -8.83
CA THR A 75 14.45 -14.87 -9.92
C THR A 75 14.93 -14.28 -11.27
N ASN A 76 14.54 -14.90 -12.38
CA ASN A 76 14.79 -14.34 -13.72
C ASN A 76 14.19 -12.94 -13.90
N PHE A 77 13.15 -12.60 -13.16
CA PHE A 77 12.52 -11.27 -13.22
C PHE A 77 13.41 -10.14 -12.70
N ALA A 78 14.51 -10.47 -12.03
CA ALA A 78 15.51 -9.47 -11.63
C ALA A 78 16.19 -8.78 -12.85
N HIS A 79 16.25 -9.48 -13.97
CA HIS A 79 16.96 -9.05 -15.17
C HIS A 79 16.05 -8.79 -16.38
N ASN A 80 14.83 -9.28 -16.37
CA ASN A 80 13.86 -9.08 -17.44
C ASN A 80 12.58 -8.38 -16.94
N THR A 81 11.72 -7.97 -17.89
CA THR A 81 10.51 -7.17 -17.61
C THR A 81 9.23 -7.99 -17.64
N ASP A 82 9.34 -9.32 -17.79
CA ASP A 82 8.21 -10.20 -18.12
C ASP A 82 7.53 -10.83 -16.89
N GLY A 83 7.66 -10.21 -15.71
CA GLY A 83 7.01 -10.69 -14.51
C GLY A 83 5.48 -10.83 -14.67
N PRO A 84 4.90 -12.01 -14.34
CA PRO A 84 3.48 -12.27 -14.58
C PRO A 84 2.56 -11.44 -13.67
N ALA A 85 3.02 -11.13 -12.46
CA ALA A 85 2.29 -10.31 -11.49
C ALA A 85 2.64 -8.82 -11.60
N PHE A 86 3.92 -8.50 -11.79
CA PHE A 86 4.41 -7.14 -11.89
C PHE A 86 5.48 -7.04 -12.98
N ALA A 87 5.35 -6.03 -13.86
CA ALA A 87 6.30 -5.79 -14.93
C ALA A 87 7.32 -4.72 -14.52
N GLY A 88 8.61 -5.03 -14.66
CA GLY A 88 9.70 -4.11 -14.39
C GLY A 88 10.96 -4.85 -13.88
N SER A 89 12.11 -4.25 -14.13
CA SER A 89 13.39 -4.75 -13.64
C SER A 89 13.53 -4.56 -12.12
N LEU A 90 14.47 -5.29 -11.51
CA LEU A 90 14.75 -5.17 -10.07
C LEU A 90 14.95 -3.72 -9.66
N PHE A 91 15.86 -2.99 -10.34
CA PHE A 91 15.99 -1.55 -10.18
C PHE A 91 15.22 -0.84 -11.30
N PRO A 92 14.37 0.14 -11.01
CA PRO A 92 14.04 0.71 -9.69
C PRO A 92 12.83 0.08 -9.00
N PHE A 93 12.16 -0.90 -9.61
CA PHE A 93 10.82 -1.32 -9.20
C PHE A 93 10.75 -2.13 -7.92
N LEU A 94 11.83 -2.82 -7.52
CA LEU A 94 11.85 -3.52 -6.22
C LEU A 94 11.53 -2.56 -5.08
N PHE A 95 12.22 -1.42 -5.01
CA PHE A 95 12.02 -0.45 -3.95
C PHE A 95 10.64 0.21 -4.00
N VAL A 96 10.14 0.45 -5.22
CA VAL A 96 8.77 0.96 -5.43
C VAL A 96 7.70 -0.02 -4.92
N THR A 97 7.92 -1.33 -5.08
CA THR A 97 6.96 -2.34 -4.62
C THR A 97 6.89 -2.49 -3.11
N ILE A 98 8.00 -2.24 -2.41
CA ILE A 98 8.06 -2.28 -0.93
C ILE A 98 7.89 -0.91 -0.28
N ALA A 99 7.47 0.09 -1.04
CA ALA A 99 7.43 1.50 -0.63
C ALA A 99 6.76 1.73 0.72
N CYS A 100 5.62 1.10 0.98
CA CYS A 100 4.87 1.34 2.21
C CYS A 100 5.63 0.89 3.46
N GLY A 101 6.27 -0.27 3.43
CA GLY A 101 7.03 -0.79 4.57
C GLY A 101 8.46 -0.24 4.68
N ALA A 102 9.00 0.37 3.62
CA ALA A 102 10.37 0.90 3.61
C ALA A 102 10.42 2.41 3.85
N LEU A 103 9.66 3.19 3.07
CA LEU A 103 9.61 4.65 3.14
C LEU A 103 8.28 5.14 2.55
N SER A 104 7.37 5.62 3.38
CA SER A 104 5.99 5.89 2.98
C SER A 104 5.58 7.34 3.11
N GLY A 105 5.16 7.93 1.99
CA GLY A 105 4.49 9.22 1.95
C GLY A 105 3.11 9.19 2.59
N PHE A 106 2.45 8.03 2.64
CA PHE A 106 1.21 7.88 3.40
C PHE A 106 1.41 8.17 4.89
N HIS A 107 2.51 7.68 5.49
CA HIS A 107 2.84 7.98 6.88
C HIS A 107 3.10 9.48 7.10
N VAL A 108 3.73 10.15 6.13
CA VAL A 108 3.90 11.62 6.16
C VAL A 108 2.56 12.33 6.20
N MET A 109 1.63 11.92 5.35
CA MET A 109 0.29 12.49 5.30
C MET A 109 -0.47 12.26 6.61
N MET A 110 -0.33 11.08 7.22
CA MET A 110 -0.94 10.78 8.52
C MET A 110 -0.31 11.58 9.65
N SER A 111 1.01 11.69 9.69
CA SER A 111 1.74 12.41 10.73
C SER A 111 1.57 13.94 10.65
N SER A 112 1.28 14.49 9.48
CA SER A 112 1.00 15.92 9.30
C SER A 112 -0.49 16.28 9.39
N GLY A 113 -1.37 15.33 9.12
CA GLY A 113 -2.82 15.55 9.09
C GLY A 113 -3.54 15.13 10.37
N THR A 114 -3.82 13.85 10.52
CA THR A 114 -4.73 13.35 11.58
C THR A 114 -4.04 13.16 12.92
N THR A 115 -2.80 12.66 12.92
CA THR A 115 -2.08 12.30 14.16
C THR A 115 -1.88 13.47 15.12
N PRO A 116 -1.49 14.69 14.68
CA PRO A 116 -1.33 15.83 15.59
C PRO A 116 -2.61 16.20 16.35
N HIS A 117 -3.78 15.95 15.73
CA HIS A 117 -5.07 16.21 16.38
C HIS A 117 -5.49 15.15 17.41
N LEU A 118 -4.80 14.00 17.44
CA LEU A 118 -5.11 12.89 18.34
C LEU A 118 -4.11 12.74 19.47
N ILE A 119 -2.93 13.35 19.38
CA ILE A 119 -1.90 13.30 20.40
C ILE A 119 -2.28 14.24 21.55
N ALA A 120 -2.33 13.69 22.76
CA ALA A 120 -2.64 14.48 23.96
C ALA A 120 -1.39 15.09 24.61
N LYS A 121 -0.23 14.43 24.47
CA LYS A 121 1.04 14.83 25.11
C LYS A 121 2.19 14.77 24.12
N GLU A 122 3.10 15.75 24.14
CA GLU A 122 4.27 15.79 23.26
C GLU A 122 5.20 14.60 23.45
N SER A 123 5.32 14.09 24.68
CA SER A 123 6.10 12.90 25.01
C SER A 123 5.65 11.63 24.27
N GLN A 124 4.38 11.55 23.83
CA GLN A 124 3.84 10.45 23.05
C GLN A 124 4.33 10.44 21.60
N THR A 125 4.80 11.58 21.08
CA THR A 125 5.23 11.73 19.69
C THR A 125 6.29 10.71 19.29
N ARG A 126 7.29 10.48 20.15
CA ARG A 126 8.35 9.50 19.89
C ARG A 126 7.81 8.08 19.87
N MET A 127 6.99 7.71 20.84
CA MET A 127 6.43 6.36 20.91
C MET A 127 5.50 6.08 19.73
N ILE A 128 4.64 7.02 19.38
CA ILE A 128 3.68 6.87 18.28
C ILE A 128 4.39 6.88 16.93
N GLY A 129 5.26 7.85 16.65
CA GLY A 129 5.96 7.97 15.38
C GLY A 129 7.01 6.88 15.17
N TYR A 130 8.01 6.83 16.05
CA TYR A 130 9.12 5.86 15.92
C TYR A 130 8.70 4.44 16.25
N GLY A 131 7.91 4.25 17.30
CA GLY A 131 7.38 2.93 17.67
C GLY A 131 6.46 2.36 16.61
N GLY A 132 5.60 3.19 16.02
CA GLY A 132 4.75 2.81 14.90
C GLY A 132 5.56 2.38 13.67
N MET A 133 6.63 3.11 13.32
CA MET A 133 7.55 2.76 12.24
C MET A 133 8.23 1.39 12.47
N LEU A 134 8.73 1.13 13.67
CA LEU A 134 9.35 -0.16 14.00
C LEU A 134 8.33 -1.30 13.91
N PHE A 135 7.11 -1.08 14.37
CA PHE A 135 6.05 -2.08 14.28
C PHE A 135 5.64 -2.35 12.83
N GLU A 136 5.53 -1.33 12.00
CA GLU A 136 5.27 -1.47 10.56
C GLU A 136 6.37 -2.31 9.88
N SER A 137 7.64 -2.02 10.16
CA SER A 137 8.78 -2.79 9.63
C SER A 137 8.70 -4.26 10.05
N PHE A 138 8.31 -4.53 11.28
CA PHE A 138 8.11 -5.89 11.78
C PHE A 138 6.98 -6.61 11.05
N VAL A 139 5.85 -5.93 10.83
CA VAL A 139 4.71 -6.47 10.05
C VAL A 139 5.13 -6.79 8.62
N ALA A 140 5.90 -5.89 7.97
CA ALA A 140 6.40 -6.10 6.62
C ALA A 140 7.31 -7.33 6.52
N ILE A 141 8.19 -7.54 7.51
CA ILE A 141 9.05 -8.74 7.58
C ILE A 141 8.19 -10.00 7.74
N MET A 142 7.19 -9.99 8.62
CA MET A 142 6.30 -11.13 8.80
C MET A 142 5.49 -11.47 7.55
N ALA A 143 4.98 -10.46 6.85
CA ALA A 143 4.28 -10.63 5.58
C ALA A 143 5.21 -11.21 4.49
N LEU A 144 6.47 -10.74 4.42
CA LEU A 144 7.47 -11.27 3.50
C LEU A 144 7.76 -12.75 3.81
N VAL A 145 8.03 -13.09 5.07
CA VAL A 145 8.30 -14.47 5.49
C VAL A 145 7.12 -15.39 5.14
N ALA A 146 5.89 -14.95 5.39
CA ALA A 146 4.71 -15.69 5.02
C ALA A 146 4.63 -15.90 3.49
N ALA A 147 4.85 -14.86 2.69
CA ALA A 147 4.76 -14.93 1.24
C ALA A 147 5.82 -15.86 0.61
N ILE A 148 7.07 -15.81 1.10
CA ILE A 148 8.17 -16.64 0.55
C ILE A 148 8.12 -18.10 1.02
N SER A 149 7.28 -18.42 1.99
CA SER A 149 7.03 -19.81 2.44
C SER A 149 5.93 -20.51 1.65
N LEU A 150 5.20 -19.78 0.80
CA LEU A 150 4.16 -20.36 -0.05
C LEU A 150 4.78 -20.96 -1.32
N ASN A 151 4.26 -22.12 -1.76
CA ASN A 151 4.69 -22.71 -3.04
C ASN A 151 4.62 -21.66 -4.17
N PRO A 152 5.70 -21.46 -4.94
CA PRO A 152 5.75 -20.43 -5.98
C PRO A 152 4.66 -20.56 -7.04
N GLY A 153 4.31 -21.80 -7.43
CA GLY A 153 3.24 -22.04 -8.40
C GLY A 153 1.88 -21.59 -7.88
N ILE A 154 1.59 -21.76 -6.61
CA ILE A 154 0.37 -21.26 -5.97
C ILE A 154 0.41 -19.74 -5.88
N TYR A 155 1.54 -19.17 -5.42
CA TYR A 155 1.74 -17.71 -5.36
C TYR A 155 1.46 -17.04 -6.71
N TYR A 156 2.04 -17.55 -7.80
CA TYR A 156 1.83 -16.99 -9.13
C TYR A 156 0.44 -17.28 -9.69
N SER A 157 -0.18 -18.43 -9.37
CA SER A 157 -1.58 -18.70 -9.73
C SER A 157 -2.54 -17.69 -9.12
N MET A 158 -2.28 -17.26 -7.89
CA MET A 158 -3.08 -16.24 -7.20
C MET A 158 -2.84 -14.83 -7.76
N ASN A 159 -1.58 -14.47 -7.99
CA ASN A 159 -1.20 -13.09 -8.28
C ASN A 159 -1.12 -12.74 -9.78
N THR A 160 -1.29 -13.72 -10.67
CA THR A 160 -1.35 -13.49 -12.11
C THR A 160 -2.78 -13.11 -12.51
N PRO A 161 -3.01 -11.93 -13.12
CA PRO A 161 -4.33 -11.54 -13.61
C PRO A 161 -4.87 -12.51 -14.67
N GLN A 162 -6.18 -12.66 -14.73
CA GLN A 162 -6.85 -13.57 -15.66
C GLN A 162 -6.43 -13.36 -17.13
N ALA A 163 -6.30 -12.10 -17.55
CA ALA A 163 -5.84 -11.76 -18.90
C ALA A 163 -4.40 -12.22 -19.17
N SER A 164 -3.53 -12.24 -18.14
CA SER A 164 -2.16 -12.74 -18.25
C SER A 164 -2.13 -14.27 -18.26
N ILE A 165 -2.99 -14.94 -17.50
CA ILE A 165 -3.15 -16.41 -17.56
C ILE A 165 -3.55 -16.84 -18.98
N GLN A 166 -4.49 -16.13 -19.60
CA GLN A 166 -4.91 -16.42 -20.97
C GLN A 166 -3.75 -16.32 -21.98
N LYS A 167 -2.89 -15.29 -21.84
CA LYS A 167 -1.70 -15.12 -22.68
C LYS A 167 -0.65 -16.19 -22.44
N LEU A 168 -0.38 -16.54 -21.18
CA LEU A 168 0.62 -17.53 -20.81
C LEU A 168 0.22 -18.96 -21.16
N ALA A 169 -1.06 -19.30 -21.07
CA ALA A 169 -1.58 -20.59 -21.47
C ALA A 169 -1.58 -20.75 -23.02
N ALA A 170 -1.60 -19.63 -23.76
CA ALA A 170 -1.60 -19.60 -25.23
C ALA A 170 -2.63 -20.58 -25.84
N SER A 171 -2.15 -21.54 -26.69
CA SER A 171 -3.02 -22.54 -27.32
C SER A 171 -3.67 -23.54 -26.35
N SER A 172 -3.17 -23.62 -25.11
CA SER A 172 -3.73 -24.50 -24.07
C SER A 172 -4.90 -23.88 -23.30
N TYR A 173 -5.17 -22.59 -23.51
CA TYR A 173 -6.30 -21.90 -22.86
C TYR A 173 -7.64 -22.42 -23.38
N GLN A 174 -8.52 -22.78 -22.46
CA GLN A 174 -9.88 -23.24 -22.77
C GLN A 174 -10.88 -22.43 -21.93
N ALA A 175 -11.71 -21.64 -22.61
CA ALA A 175 -12.67 -20.74 -21.96
C ALA A 175 -13.82 -21.49 -21.24
N ASP A 176 -14.09 -22.74 -21.62
CA ASP A 176 -15.07 -23.63 -21.02
C ASP A 176 -14.56 -24.37 -19.77
N LYS A 177 -13.28 -24.32 -19.52
CA LYS A 177 -12.64 -24.98 -18.36
C LYS A 177 -12.52 -24.04 -17.17
N SER A 178 -12.27 -24.67 -15.99
CA SER A 178 -12.08 -23.95 -14.73
C SER A 178 -10.88 -23.01 -14.77
N ALA A 179 -10.88 -22.02 -13.87
CA ALA A 179 -9.74 -21.12 -13.68
C ALA A 179 -8.49 -21.90 -13.26
N GLU A 180 -8.65 -22.93 -12.41
CA GLU A 180 -7.59 -23.81 -11.95
C GLU A 180 -6.96 -24.61 -13.09
N TYR A 181 -7.77 -25.13 -14.01
CA TYR A 181 -7.28 -25.81 -15.22
C TYR A 181 -6.40 -24.85 -16.04
N ASN A 182 -6.90 -23.67 -16.36
CA ASN A 182 -6.17 -22.71 -17.17
C ASN A 182 -4.89 -22.22 -16.48
N ALA A 183 -4.94 -21.97 -15.17
CA ALA A 183 -3.76 -21.62 -14.40
C ALA A 183 -2.71 -22.75 -14.38
N SER A 184 -3.15 -24.00 -14.25
CA SER A 184 -2.25 -25.17 -14.27
C SER A 184 -1.51 -25.34 -15.60
N LYS A 185 -2.04 -24.80 -16.70
CA LYS A 185 -1.39 -24.79 -18.03
C LYS A 185 -0.52 -23.54 -18.23
N ALA A 186 -0.91 -22.42 -17.63
CA ALA A 186 -0.21 -21.13 -17.79
C ALA A 186 1.03 -21.01 -16.91
N ILE A 187 0.90 -21.33 -15.63
CA ILE A 187 1.93 -21.04 -14.61
C ILE A 187 3.22 -21.85 -14.84
N PRO A 188 3.20 -23.13 -15.24
CA PRO A 188 4.45 -23.84 -15.57
C PRO A 188 5.24 -23.22 -16.73
N ASN A 189 4.63 -22.36 -17.55
CA ASN A 189 5.32 -21.65 -18.62
C ASN A 189 6.06 -20.38 -18.15
N VAL A 190 5.88 -20.01 -16.88
CA VAL A 190 6.58 -18.87 -16.28
C VAL A 190 8.01 -19.30 -15.93
N ALA A 191 8.99 -18.74 -16.62
CA ALA A 191 10.42 -18.99 -16.40
C ALA A 191 10.92 -18.17 -15.19
N MET A 192 10.60 -18.61 -13.98
CA MET A 192 11.02 -17.94 -12.76
C MET A 192 12.46 -18.27 -12.37
N MET A 193 12.87 -19.50 -12.58
CA MET A 193 14.18 -20.00 -12.13
C MET A 193 15.29 -19.65 -13.14
N PRO A 194 16.50 -19.30 -12.67
CA PRO A 194 17.65 -18.99 -13.54
C PRO A 194 18.06 -20.16 -14.45
N ASP A 195 17.81 -21.40 -14.01
CA ASP A 195 18.12 -22.61 -14.76
C ASP A 195 17.05 -22.96 -15.83
N GLY A 196 15.99 -22.14 -15.95
CA GLY A 196 14.88 -22.35 -16.85
C GLY A 196 13.94 -23.47 -16.45
N SER A 197 14.05 -24.03 -15.24
CA SER A 197 13.13 -25.03 -14.74
C SER A 197 11.72 -24.48 -14.64
N LYS A 198 10.73 -25.34 -14.96
CA LYS A 198 9.31 -24.99 -14.92
C LYS A 198 8.84 -24.88 -13.48
N LEU A 199 7.96 -23.92 -13.22
CA LEU A 199 7.27 -23.82 -11.95
C LEU A 199 6.36 -25.01 -11.73
N SER A 200 6.50 -25.67 -10.57
CA SER A 200 5.54 -26.67 -10.12
C SER A 200 4.48 -26.03 -9.22
N ILE A 201 3.25 -26.49 -9.40
CA ILE A 201 2.12 -26.11 -8.53
C ILE A 201 1.89 -27.32 -7.62
N ASP A 202 2.34 -27.22 -6.38
CA ASP A 202 2.27 -28.33 -5.43
C ASP A 202 1.60 -27.92 -4.13
N TRP A 203 0.71 -28.77 -3.62
CA TRP A 203 0.02 -28.56 -2.35
C TRP A 203 -0.32 -29.92 -1.71
N GLU A 204 0.21 -30.16 -0.52
CA GLU A 204 -0.09 -31.35 0.30
C GLU A 204 -0.11 -32.67 -0.48
N GLY A 205 0.90 -32.88 -1.34
CA GLY A 205 1.03 -34.08 -2.16
C GLY A 205 0.17 -34.12 -3.43
N THR A 206 -0.58 -33.05 -3.72
CA THR A 206 -1.31 -32.87 -4.99
C THR A 206 -0.59 -31.89 -5.88
N THR A 207 -0.75 -32.02 -7.21
CA THR A 207 -0.05 -31.18 -8.20
C THR A 207 -1.01 -30.57 -9.22
N GLY A 208 -0.58 -29.42 -9.80
CA GLY A 208 -1.29 -28.76 -10.89
C GLY A 208 -2.71 -28.32 -10.51
N GLU A 209 -3.68 -28.64 -11.36
CA GLU A 209 -5.08 -28.27 -11.15
C GLU A 209 -5.64 -28.78 -9.81
N LYS A 210 -5.32 -30.04 -9.45
CA LYS A 210 -5.78 -30.64 -8.20
C LYS A 210 -5.24 -29.91 -6.97
N ALA A 211 -3.99 -29.42 -7.03
CA ALA A 211 -3.40 -28.62 -5.97
C ALA A 211 -4.16 -27.31 -5.77
N LEU A 212 -4.49 -26.60 -6.84
CA LEU A 212 -5.26 -25.35 -6.78
C LEU A 212 -6.68 -25.57 -6.23
N GLN A 213 -7.34 -26.65 -6.67
CA GLN A 213 -8.65 -27.03 -6.14
C GLN A 213 -8.60 -27.40 -4.67
N GLN A 214 -7.54 -28.11 -4.24
CA GLN A 214 -7.35 -28.49 -2.85
C GLN A 214 -7.14 -27.25 -1.96
N VAL A 215 -6.25 -26.33 -2.35
CA VAL A 215 -6.07 -25.07 -1.61
C VAL A 215 -7.38 -24.29 -1.49
N ALA A 216 -8.13 -24.15 -2.59
CA ALA A 216 -9.42 -23.47 -2.56
C ALA A 216 -10.40 -24.12 -1.58
N LYS A 217 -10.46 -25.44 -1.54
CA LYS A 217 -11.26 -26.23 -0.60
C LYS A 217 -10.80 -26.03 0.84
N ASP A 218 -9.50 -26.10 1.11
CA ASP A 218 -8.92 -25.99 2.45
C ASP A 218 -9.17 -24.59 3.06
N VAL A 219 -9.10 -23.53 2.26
CA VAL A 219 -9.42 -22.17 2.69
C VAL A 219 -10.92 -21.85 2.68
N GLY A 220 -11.76 -22.74 2.12
CA GLY A 220 -13.21 -22.56 2.05
C GLY A 220 -13.68 -21.59 0.96
N GLU A 221 -12.91 -21.47 -0.12
CA GLU A 221 -13.20 -20.59 -1.25
C GLU A 221 -13.57 -21.37 -2.52
N LYS A 222 -14.29 -20.73 -3.44
CA LYS A 222 -14.61 -21.34 -4.75
C LYS A 222 -13.38 -21.46 -5.64
N SER A 223 -12.51 -20.47 -5.62
CA SER A 223 -11.26 -20.40 -6.36
C SER A 223 -10.30 -19.42 -5.71
N ILE A 224 -9.01 -19.70 -5.78
CA ILE A 224 -7.93 -18.80 -5.37
C ILE A 224 -7.21 -18.17 -6.58
N VAL A 225 -7.50 -18.65 -7.79
CA VAL A 225 -6.82 -18.21 -9.01
C VAL A 225 -7.19 -16.76 -9.35
N SER A 226 -6.19 -15.97 -9.74
CA SER A 226 -6.32 -14.55 -10.09
C SER A 226 -6.93 -13.68 -8.96
N ARG A 227 -6.84 -14.12 -7.72
CA ARG A 227 -7.10 -13.29 -6.54
C ARG A 227 -5.87 -12.44 -6.24
N THR A 228 -5.61 -11.49 -7.11
CA THR A 228 -4.42 -10.65 -7.05
C THR A 228 -4.43 -9.74 -5.83
N GLY A 229 -3.29 -9.63 -5.16
CA GLY A 229 -3.12 -8.69 -4.04
C GLY A 229 -2.45 -9.27 -2.81
N GLY A 230 -1.99 -8.37 -1.94
CA GLY A 230 -1.31 -8.73 -0.71
C GLY A 230 -2.22 -9.46 0.27
N ALA A 231 -3.46 -9.01 0.45
CA ALA A 231 -4.39 -9.56 1.43
C ALA A 231 -4.75 -11.04 1.18
N PRO A 232 -5.17 -11.47 -0.02
CA PRO A 232 -5.42 -12.89 -0.27
C PRO A 232 -4.16 -13.75 -0.13
N THR A 233 -3.02 -13.26 -0.62
CA THR A 233 -1.74 -13.98 -0.53
C THR A 233 -1.30 -14.16 0.92
N LEU A 234 -1.36 -13.10 1.73
CA LEU A 234 -1.05 -13.17 3.15
C LEU A 234 -2.01 -14.11 3.87
N ALA A 235 -3.30 -14.08 3.56
CA ALA A 235 -4.29 -14.93 4.19
C ALA A 235 -4.04 -16.42 3.92
N VAL A 236 -3.73 -16.82 2.68
CA VAL A 236 -3.37 -18.22 2.34
C VAL A 236 -2.06 -18.61 3.01
N SER A 237 -1.02 -17.77 2.92
CA SER A 237 0.29 -18.06 3.50
C SER A 237 0.22 -18.17 5.03
N MET A 238 -0.47 -17.24 5.68
CA MET A 238 -0.65 -17.21 7.12
C MET A 238 -1.46 -18.44 7.60
N SER A 239 -2.54 -18.80 6.90
CA SER A 239 -3.32 -19.98 7.23
C SER A 239 -2.51 -21.27 7.06
N ASN A 240 -1.64 -21.34 6.04
CA ASN A 240 -0.71 -22.44 5.82
C ASN A 240 0.34 -22.59 6.94
N ILE A 241 0.75 -21.49 7.56
CA ILE A 241 1.67 -21.55 8.72
C ILE A 241 0.91 -21.93 9.99
N LEU A 242 -0.23 -21.26 10.24
CA LEU A 242 -0.98 -21.42 11.49
C LEU A 242 -1.62 -22.80 11.65
N HIS A 243 -2.07 -23.43 10.56
CA HIS A 243 -2.65 -24.78 10.67
C HIS A 243 -1.63 -25.85 11.09
N LYS A 244 -0.33 -25.59 10.92
CA LYS A 244 0.76 -26.48 11.33
C LYS A 244 1.13 -26.36 12.82
N VAL A 245 0.59 -25.36 13.51
CA VAL A 245 0.87 -25.14 14.94
C VAL A 245 0.09 -26.16 15.77
N PRO A 246 0.74 -26.98 16.64
CA PRO A 246 0.07 -28.09 17.33
C PRO A 246 -1.13 -27.70 18.20
N VAL A 247 -1.12 -26.49 18.78
CA VAL A 247 -2.14 -26.04 19.75
C VAL A 247 -3.37 -25.43 19.08
N ILE A 248 -3.14 -24.67 17.98
CA ILE A 248 -4.17 -23.86 17.31
C ILE A 248 -4.42 -24.30 15.86
N GLY A 249 -3.71 -25.35 15.42
CA GLY A 249 -3.75 -25.87 14.06
C GLY A 249 -4.63 -27.09 13.90
N GLY A 250 -4.59 -27.62 12.70
CA GLY A 250 -5.36 -28.79 12.24
C GLY A 250 -5.92 -28.54 10.84
N THR A 251 -6.09 -29.60 10.06
CA THR A 251 -6.56 -29.49 8.67
C THR A 251 -7.91 -28.77 8.53
N ASN A 252 -8.79 -28.92 9.51
CA ASN A 252 -10.10 -28.24 9.54
C ASN A 252 -10.03 -26.77 9.97
N MET A 253 -8.88 -26.29 10.48
CA MET A 253 -8.72 -24.92 10.96
C MET A 253 -8.17 -23.96 9.90
N MET A 254 -7.70 -24.46 8.76
CA MET A 254 -7.12 -23.63 7.72
C MET A 254 -8.12 -22.60 7.19
N GLY A 255 -9.36 -23.00 6.91
CA GLY A 255 -10.42 -22.08 6.50
C GLY A 255 -10.75 -21.03 7.56
N PHE A 256 -10.70 -21.40 8.85
CA PHE A 256 -10.88 -20.44 9.94
C PHE A 256 -9.78 -19.37 9.92
N TRP A 257 -8.52 -19.77 9.87
CA TRP A 257 -7.39 -18.82 9.85
C TRP A 257 -7.36 -17.96 8.59
N TYR A 258 -7.74 -18.53 7.45
CA TYR A 258 -7.87 -17.78 6.21
C TYR A 258 -8.90 -16.65 6.33
N HIS A 259 -10.13 -16.96 6.74
CA HIS A 259 -11.18 -15.94 6.89
C HIS A 259 -10.88 -14.94 7.99
N PHE A 260 -10.18 -15.38 9.06
CA PHE A 260 -9.71 -14.48 10.10
C PHE A 260 -8.68 -13.47 9.55
N ALA A 261 -7.72 -13.94 8.74
CA ALA A 261 -6.73 -13.08 8.10
C ALA A 261 -7.37 -12.10 7.10
N ILE A 262 -8.33 -12.55 6.29
CA ILE A 262 -9.09 -11.67 5.38
C ILE A 262 -9.86 -10.59 6.18
N MET A 263 -10.47 -10.94 7.30
CA MET A 263 -11.16 -9.98 8.15
C MET A 263 -10.18 -8.97 8.77
N PHE A 264 -9.03 -9.43 9.24
CA PHE A 264 -7.94 -8.59 9.74
C PHE A 264 -7.49 -7.56 8.69
N GLU A 265 -7.21 -8.01 7.47
CA GLU A 265 -6.81 -7.15 6.36
C GLU A 265 -7.92 -6.17 5.96
N ALA A 266 -9.16 -6.62 5.90
CA ALA A 266 -10.30 -5.76 5.57
C ALA A 266 -10.47 -4.61 6.58
N LEU A 267 -10.32 -4.89 7.88
CA LEU A 267 -10.37 -3.87 8.92
C LEU A 267 -9.17 -2.92 8.86
N PHE A 268 -7.98 -3.44 8.53
CA PHE A 268 -6.80 -2.62 8.34
C PHE A 268 -6.98 -1.63 7.18
N ILE A 269 -7.41 -2.12 6.01
CA ILE A 269 -7.65 -1.30 4.82
C ILE A 269 -8.73 -0.25 5.09
N LEU A 270 -9.84 -0.63 5.72
CA LEU A 270 -10.93 0.29 6.03
C LEU A 270 -10.51 1.41 6.99
N SER A 271 -9.65 1.09 7.99
CA SER A 271 -9.06 2.08 8.88
C SER A 271 -8.15 3.04 8.12
N ALA A 272 -7.27 2.51 7.26
CA ALA A 272 -6.34 3.31 6.48
C ALA A 272 -7.05 4.27 5.53
N VAL A 273 -8.05 3.79 4.76
CA VAL A 273 -8.81 4.62 3.80
C VAL A 273 -9.58 5.74 4.51
N SER A 274 -10.22 5.44 5.64
CA SER A 274 -10.98 6.44 6.42
C SER A 274 -10.05 7.51 7.00
N ALA A 275 -8.92 7.12 7.57
CA ALA A 275 -7.95 8.03 8.15
C ALA A 275 -7.27 8.89 7.07
N ALA A 276 -6.89 8.27 5.92
CA ALA A 276 -6.34 8.99 4.77
C ALA A 276 -7.28 10.05 4.23
N THR A 277 -8.56 9.71 4.04
CA THR A 277 -9.58 10.65 3.55
C THR A 277 -9.71 11.85 4.49
N LYS A 278 -9.71 11.61 5.79
CA LYS A 278 -9.78 12.67 6.79
C LYS A 278 -8.53 13.55 6.81
N SER A 279 -7.34 12.96 6.75
CA SER A 279 -6.06 13.69 6.67
C SER A 279 -5.98 14.53 5.40
N THR A 280 -6.35 13.97 4.26
CA THR A 280 -6.36 14.71 2.98
C THR A 280 -7.35 15.87 3.03
N ARG A 281 -8.48 15.70 3.72
CA ARG A 281 -9.44 16.79 3.92
C ARG A 281 -8.83 17.94 4.71
N TYR A 282 -8.11 17.67 5.80
CA TYR A 282 -7.42 18.74 6.55
C TYR A 282 -6.42 19.46 5.68
N LEU A 283 -5.60 18.74 4.91
CA LEU A 283 -4.63 19.35 3.99
C LEU A 283 -5.32 20.19 2.89
N LEU A 284 -6.44 19.72 2.35
CA LEU A 284 -7.22 20.45 1.36
C LEU A 284 -7.83 21.72 1.98
N ASN A 285 -8.38 21.62 3.19
CA ASN A 285 -8.93 22.78 3.89
C ASN A 285 -7.87 23.84 4.16
N ASP A 286 -6.67 23.45 4.59
CA ASP A 286 -5.55 24.37 4.80
C ASP A 286 -5.10 25.05 3.51
N ALA A 287 -5.05 24.30 2.41
CA ALA A 287 -4.77 24.87 1.09
C ALA A 287 -5.84 25.88 0.66
N LEU A 288 -7.12 25.57 0.88
CA LEU A 288 -8.25 26.43 0.52
C LEU A 288 -8.29 27.74 1.34
N ARG A 289 -7.84 27.71 2.61
CA ARG A 289 -7.71 28.92 3.46
C ARG A 289 -6.79 29.96 2.84
N GLY A 290 -5.80 29.55 2.04
CA GLY A 290 -4.91 30.45 1.32
C GLY A 290 -5.58 31.26 0.20
N PHE A 291 -6.76 30.86 -0.27
CA PHE A 291 -7.48 31.53 -1.37
C PHE A 291 -8.59 32.43 -0.85
N LYS A 292 -8.48 33.75 -1.05
CA LYS A 292 -9.45 34.76 -0.57
C LYS A 292 -10.91 34.44 -0.91
N LYS A 293 -11.20 33.87 -2.09
CA LYS A 293 -12.57 33.56 -2.53
C LYS A 293 -13.08 32.22 -1.99
N LEU A 294 -12.20 31.30 -1.65
CA LEU A 294 -12.54 29.93 -1.21
C LEU A 294 -12.24 29.70 0.27
N GLY A 295 -11.76 30.72 0.98
CA GLY A 295 -11.31 30.59 2.37
C GLY A 295 -12.35 30.02 3.34
N ARG A 296 -13.64 30.29 3.08
CA ARG A 296 -14.74 29.71 3.87
C ARG A 296 -14.88 28.19 3.66
N LEU A 297 -14.49 27.68 2.48
CA LEU A 297 -14.43 26.22 2.25
C LEU A 297 -13.22 25.56 2.95
N GLY A 298 -12.27 26.35 3.43
CA GLY A 298 -11.18 25.90 4.28
C GLY A 298 -11.53 25.79 5.77
N ASP A 299 -12.72 26.23 6.18
CA ASP A 299 -13.15 26.19 7.57
C ASP A 299 -13.64 24.79 7.93
N ASP A 300 -12.89 24.09 8.80
CA ASP A 300 -13.21 22.73 9.23
C ASP A 300 -14.41 22.66 10.17
N ASP A 301 -14.82 23.75 10.80
CA ASP A 301 -16.00 23.78 11.67
C ASP A 301 -17.30 23.96 10.90
N TRP A 302 -17.21 24.45 9.67
CA TRP A 302 -18.38 24.68 8.82
C TRP A 302 -18.83 23.41 8.11
N LEU A 303 -20.02 22.89 8.45
CA LEU A 303 -20.55 21.62 7.92
C LEU A 303 -20.56 21.52 6.38
N PRO A 304 -20.96 22.57 5.60
CA PRO A 304 -20.89 22.49 4.15
C PRO A 304 -19.46 22.33 3.61
N SER A 305 -18.45 22.90 4.27
CA SER A 305 -17.05 22.67 3.94
C SER A 305 -16.70 21.20 4.11
N LYS A 306 -17.05 20.61 5.26
CA LYS A 306 -16.81 19.17 5.52
C LYS A 306 -17.42 18.28 4.44
N ILE A 307 -18.65 18.57 4.04
CA ILE A 307 -19.37 17.79 3.03
C ILE A 307 -18.70 17.94 1.66
N VAL A 308 -18.47 19.17 1.20
CA VAL A 308 -17.94 19.43 -0.15
C VAL A 308 -16.52 18.90 -0.30
N THR A 309 -15.63 19.21 0.64
CA THR A 309 -14.22 18.76 0.58
C THR A 309 -14.11 17.25 0.68
N THR A 310 -14.91 16.61 1.56
CA THR A 310 -14.96 15.14 1.64
C THR A 310 -15.51 14.54 0.34
N ALA A 311 -16.57 15.11 -0.24
CA ALA A 311 -17.15 14.62 -1.50
C ALA A 311 -16.14 14.67 -2.65
N VAL A 312 -15.37 15.75 -2.74
CA VAL A 312 -14.31 15.88 -3.76
C VAL A 312 -13.25 14.79 -3.57
N ILE A 313 -12.76 14.60 -2.35
CA ILE A 313 -11.71 13.62 -2.06
C ILE A 313 -12.20 12.19 -2.31
N VAL A 314 -13.37 11.85 -1.78
CA VAL A 314 -13.97 10.51 -1.96
C VAL A 314 -14.30 10.27 -3.44
N GLY A 315 -14.76 11.30 -4.16
CA GLY A 315 -15.00 11.22 -5.59
C GLY A 315 -13.74 10.94 -6.40
N VAL A 316 -12.63 11.60 -6.08
CA VAL A 316 -11.35 11.41 -6.79
C VAL A 316 -10.79 10.00 -6.56
N TRP A 317 -10.59 9.58 -5.32
CA TRP A 317 -10.03 8.25 -5.08
C TRP A 317 -11.02 7.13 -5.42
N GLY A 318 -12.34 7.38 -5.25
CA GLY A 318 -13.38 6.43 -5.62
C GLY A 318 -13.44 6.18 -7.13
N ALA A 319 -13.26 7.21 -7.96
CA ALA A 319 -13.14 7.06 -9.40
C ALA A 319 -11.93 6.22 -9.79
N LEU A 320 -10.78 6.43 -9.15
CA LEU A 320 -9.58 5.61 -9.36
C LEU A 320 -9.82 4.15 -8.92
N LEU A 321 -10.50 3.94 -7.79
CA LEU A 321 -10.83 2.59 -7.31
C LEU A 321 -11.77 1.88 -8.27
N LEU A 322 -12.80 2.56 -8.78
CA LEU A 322 -13.71 2.01 -9.79
C LEU A 322 -12.97 1.65 -11.09
N MET A 323 -12.01 2.47 -11.51
CA MET A 323 -11.14 2.15 -12.63
C MET A 323 -10.36 0.86 -12.37
N GLY A 324 -9.72 0.73 -11.20
CA GLY A 324 -8.91 -0.44 -10.86
C GLY A 324 -9.73 -1.73 -10.78
N VAL A 325 -10.94 -1.67 -10.22
CA VAL A 325 -11.85 -2.83 -10.12
C VAL A 325 -12.42 -3.24 -11.47
N SER A 326 -12.63 -2.28 -12.38
CA SER A 326 -13.20 -2.53 -13.71
C SER A 326 -12.14 -2.90 -14.75
N ASP A 327 -10.84 -2.86 -14.39
CA ASP A 327 -9.77 -3.13 -15.36
C ASP A 327 -9.54 -4.62 -15.54
N PRO A 328 -9.59 -5.14 -16.77
CA PRO A 328 -9.39 -6.56 -17.06
C PRO A 328 -7.96 -7.05 -16.76
N ASN A 329 -6.96 -6.14 -16.74
CA ASN A 329 -5.59 -6.48 -16.37
C ASN A 329 -5.36 -6.50 -14.85
N GLY A 330 -6.39 -6.17 -14.07
CA GLY A 330 -6.37 -6.14 -12.62
C GLY A 330 -5.72 -4.88 -12.03
N GLY A 331 -6.27 -4.41 -10.92
CA GLY A 331 -5.82 -3.19 -10.24
C GLY A 331 -4.36 -3.23 -9.81
N ILE A 332 -3.85 -4.40 -9.44
CA ILE A 332 -2.45 -4.57 -9.00
C ILE A 332 -1.44 -4.24 -10.10
N LYS A 333 -1.72 -4.70 -11.32
CA LYS A 333 -0.78 -4.50 -12.43
C LYS A 333 -0.74 -3.04 -12.90
N ILE A 334 -1.85 -2.35 -12.76
CA ILE A 334 -2.07 -1.02 -13.31
C ILE A 334 -1.93 0.07 -12.24
N MET A 335 -2.65 -0.04 -11.12
CA MET A 335 -2.70 1.02 -10.12
C MET A 335 -1.53 0.97 -9.13
N TYR A 336 -1.02 -0.22 -8.83
CA TYR A 336 0.02 -0.41 -7.82
C TYR A 336 1.35 0.31 -8.14
N PRO A 337 1.87 0.30 -9.40
CA PRO A 337 3.05 1.08 -9.75
C PRO A 337 2.87 2.59 -9.56
N LEU A 338 1.71 3.12 -9.94
CA LEU A 338 1.37 4.54 -9.74
C LEU A 338 1.32 4.87 -8.24
N PHE A 339 0.67 4.00 -7.44
CA PHE A 339 0.64 4.14 -5.99
C PHE A 339 2.05 4.15 -5.38
N GLY A 340 2.88 3.16 -5.69
CA GLY A 340 4.23 3.06 -5.13
C GLY A 340 5.11 4.26 -5.46
N ILE A 341 5.10 4.71 -6.71
CA ILE A 341 5.83 5.90 -7.15
C ILE A 341 5.32 7.16 -6.43
N SER A 342 4.02 7.39 -6.42
CA SER A 342 3.43 8.57 -5.78
C SER A 342 3.69 8.61 -4.28
N ASN A 343 3.62 7.45 -3.63
CA ASN A 343 3.89 7.30 -2.20
C ASN A 343 5.33 7.70 -1.85
N GLN A 344 6.30 7.23 -2.62
CA GLN A 344 7.71 7.58 -2.42
C GLN A 344 8.02 9.04 -2.81
N LEU A 345 7.39 9.56 -3.86
CA LEU A 345 7.53 10.98 -4.21
C LEU A 345 7.12 11.91 -3.06
N ILE A 346 6.05 11.59 -2.34
CA ILE A 346 5.64 12.36 -1.15
C ILE A 346 6.67 12.19 -0.02
N ALA A 347 7.21 11.00 0.15
CA ALA A 347 8.25 10.74 1.15
C ALA A 347 9.54 11.52 0.86
N ALA A 348 9.95 11.62 -0.41
CA ALA A 348 11.09 12.45 -0.82
C ALA A 348 10.89 13.93 -0.43
N VAL A 349 9.69 14.48 -0.64
CA VAL A 349 9.37 15.86 -0.22
C VAL A 349 9.50 16.01 1.30
N ALA A 350 8.99 15.05 2.06
CA ALA A 350 9.09 15.09 3.52
C ALA A 350 10.54 15.03 4.01
N LEU A 351 11.35 14.14 3.46
CA LEU A 351 12.78 14.07 3.78
C LEU A 351 13.53 15.36 3.42
N ALA A 352 13.17 15.99 2.29
CA ALA A 352 13.74 17.29 1.92
C ALA A 352 13.37 18.39 2.92
N ILE A 353 12.11 18.42 3.38
CA ILE A 353 11.66 19.33 4.43
C ILE A 353 12.42 19.09 5.73
N VAL A 354 12.58 17.82 6.14
CA VAL A 354 13.35 17.46 7.33
C VAL A 354 14.81 17.92 7.20
N CYS A 355 15.45 17.76 6.03
CA CYS A 355 16.79 18.30 5.79
C CYS A 355 16.84 19.81 6.02
N VAL A 356 15.88 20.57 5.47
CA VAL A 356 15.79 22.02 5.67
C VAL A 356 15.63 22.37 7.14
N MET A 357 14.79 21.63 7.86
CA MET A 357 14.55 21.85 9.32
C MET A 357 15.80 21.58 10.15
N VAL A 358 16.51 20.48 9.88
CA VAL A 358 17.75 20.11 10.60
C VAL A 358 18.84 21.17 10.40
N ILE A 359 18.99 21.66 9.15
CA ILE A 359 19.95 22.74 8.84
C ILE A 359 19.57 24.02 9.58
N ARG A 360 18.30 24.39 9.53
CA ARG A 360 17.80 25.62 10.16
C ARG A 360 17.92 25.60 11.68
N LYS A 361 17.75 24.42 12.31
CA LYS A 361 17.94 24.25 13.76
C LYS A 361 19.43 24.19 14.18
N GLY A 362 20.38 24.30 13.25
CA GLY A 362 21.80 24.33 13.53
C GLY A 362 22.46 22.95 13.65
N TYR A 363 21.75 21.88 13.33
CA TYR A 363 22.26 20.50 13.44
C TYR A 363 22.96 20.02 12.17
N LEU A 364 23.79 20.85 11.54
CA LEU A 364 24.48 20.54 10.28
C LEU A 364 25.19 19.18 10.28
N LYS A 365 25.78 18.80 11.43
CA LYS A 365 26.47 17.50 11.58
C LYS A 365 25.56 16.28 11.39
N TRP A 366 24.26 16.46 11.51
CA TRP A 366 23.28 15.37 11.44
C TRP A 366 22.44 15.38 10.17
N VAL A 367 22.69 16.32 9.26
CA VAL A 367 21.94 16.44 7.98
C VAL A 367 22.07 15.18 7.12
N TRP A 368 23.19 14.47 7.18
CA TRP A 368 23.40 13.26 6.43
C TRP A 368 22.39 12.15 6.73
N ILE A 369 21.79 12.12 7.93
CA ILE A 369 20.80 11.13 8.34
C ILE A 369 19.56 11.18 7.43
N PRO A 370 18.86 12.32 7.25
CA PRO A 370 17.75 12.40 6.29
C PRO A 370 18.22 12.56 4.83
N ALA A 371 19.43 13.05 4.58
CA ALA A 371 19.91 13.31 3.22
C ALA A 371 20.25 12.03 2.45
N ILE A 372 20.84 11.03 3.07
CA ILE A 372 21.17 9.75 2.41
C ILE A 372 19.91 9.05 1.90
N PRO A 373 18.87 8.78 2.74
CA PRO A 373 17.64 8.19 2.25
C PRO A 373 16.90 9.09 1.26
N LEU A 374 16.99 10.42 1.38
CA LEU A 374 16.43 11.34 0.40
C LEU A 374 17.05 11.14 -0.99
N VAL A 375 18.38 11.13 -1.09
CA VAL A 375 19.08 10.93 -2.37
C VAL A 375 18.73 9.58 -2.98
N TRP A 376 18.72 8.53 -2.17
CA TRP A 376 18.34 7.20 -2.62
C TRP A 376 16.90 7.17 -3.15
N ASP A 377 15.95 7.70 -2.39
CA ASP A 377 14.55 7.73 -2.75
C ASP A 377 14.28 8.54 -4.02
N VAL A 378 14.91 9.70 -4.15
CA VAL A 378 14.84 10.53 -5.37
C VAL A 378 15.38 9.76 -6.58
N CYS A 379 16.55 9.14 -6.46
CA CYS A 379 17.14 8.36 -7.56
C CYS A 379 16.22 7.22 -8.02
N VAL A 380 15.73 6.42 -7.09
CA VAL A 380 14.84 5.28 -7.38
C VAL A 380 13.53 5.74 -7.99
N THR A 381 12.89 6.74 -7.36
CA THR A 381 11.54 7.15 -7.74
C THR A 381 11.51 7.92 -9.04
N PHE A 382 12.52 8.76 -9.29
CA PHE A 382 12.66 9.44 -10.58
C PHE A 382 13.00 8.45 -11.70
N ALA A 383 13.87 7.46 -11.45
CA ALA A 383 14.16 6.41 -12.43
C ALA A 383 12.91 5.58 -12.74
N ALA A 384 12.11 5.21 -11.73
CA ALA A 384 10.86 4.51 -11.93
C ALA A 384 9.82 5.33 -12.70
N SER A 385 9.66 6.62 -12.33
CA SER A 385 8.78 7.55 -13.02
C SER A 385 9.19 7.72 -14.48
N TRP A 386 10.48 7.88 -14.72
CA TRP A 386 11.02 8.02 -16.07
C TRP A 386 10.71 6.79 -16.93
N GLN A 387 10.96 5.59 -16.41
CA GLN A 387 10.65 4.35 -17.13
C GLN A 387 9.15 4.21 -17.39
N LYS A 388 8.28 4.51 -16.41
CA LYS A 388 6.83 4.45 -16.58
C LYS A 388 6.28 5.46 -17.59
N ILE A 389 6.91 6.61 -17.74
CA ILE A 389 6.46 7.66 -18.66
C ILE A 389 7.05 7.42 -20.07
N PHE A 390 8.35 7.17 -20.17
CA PHE A 390 9.08 7.24 -21.45
C PHE A 390 9.51 5.89 -22.02
N SER A 391 9.32 4.76 -21.30
CA SER A 391 9.67 3.45 -21.87
C SER A 391 8.84 3.13 -23.09
N THR A 392 9.50 2.56 -24.10
CA THR A 392 8.87 2.02 -25.31
C THR A 392 8.31 0.61 -25.12
N ASP A 393 8.69 -0.05 -24.00
CA ASP A 393 8.13 -1.37 -23.64
C ASP A 393 6.66 -1.21 -23.22
N VAL A 394 5.78 -1.90 -23.91
CA VAL A 394 4.32 -1.88 -23.69
C VAL A 394 3.95 -2.37 -22.27
N ASN A 395 4.76 -3.22 -21.66
CA ASN A 395 4.50 -3.73 -20.30
C ASN A 395 4.91 -2.73 -19.22
N ILE A 396 5.80 -1.78 -19.53
CA ILE A 396 6.33 -0.81 -18.58
C ILE A 396 5.74 0.58 -18.80
N GLY A 397 5.86 1.12 -20.02
CA GLY A 397 5.51 2.49 -20.37
C GLY A 397 4.02 2.73 -20.48
N TYR A 398 3.50 3.73 -19.76
CA TYR A 398 2.07 4.07 -19.86
C TYR A 398 1.67 4.55 -21.27
N PHE A 399 2.45 5.43 -21.87
CA PHE A 399 2.16 5.93 -23.22
C PHE A 399 2.43 4.88 -24.32
N ALA A 400 3.39 3.99 -24.13
CA ALA A 400 3.60 2.86 -25.03
C ALA A 400 2.41 1.90 -24.98
N SER A 401 1.93 1.58 -23.79
CA SER A 401 0.75 0.73 -23.59
C SER A 401 -0.51 1.39 -24.16
N TYR A 402 -0.68 2.71 -23.98
CA TYR A 402 -1.76 3.49 -24.61
C TYR A 402 -1.71 3.38 -26.14
N SER A 403 -0.55 3.61 -26.74
CA SER A 403 -0.39 3.57 -28.21
C SER A 403 -0.67 2.20 -28.78
N ALA A 404 -0.21 1.14 -28.11
CA ALA A 404 -0.49 -0.24 -28.50
C ALA A 404 -2.00 -0.58 -28.41
N ALA A 405 -2.65 -0.21 -27.31
CA ALA A 405 -4.08 -0.41 -27.13
C ALA A 405 -4.90 0.38 -28.16
N LYS A 406 -4.51 1.63 -28.44
CA LYS A 406 -5.13 2.47 -29.46
C LYS A 406 -5.02 1.84 -30.85
N SER A 407 -3.84 1.39 -31.24
CA SER A 407 -3.64 0.69 -32.53
C SER A 407 -4.52 -0.55 -32.67
N GLN A 408 -4.70 -1.31 -31.58
CA GLN A 408 -5.59 -2.45 -31.57
C GLN A 408 -7.07 -2.06 -31.78
N VAL A 409 -7.52 -1.00 -31.11
CA VAL A 409 -8.89 -0.46 -31.25
C VAL A 409 -9.12 0.07 -32.68
N ASP A 410 -8.16 0.88 -33.17
CA ASP A 410 -8.24 1.52 -34.48
C ASP A 410 -8.20 0.48 -35.65
N SER A 411 -7.62 -0.71 -35.41
CA SER A 411 -7.57 -1.78 -36.42
C SER A 411 -8.96 -2.34 -36.79
N GLY A 412 -9.99 -2.09 -35.99
CA GLY A 412 -11.35 -2.56 -36.16
C GLY A 412 -11.55 -4.08 -36.11
N LYS A 413 -10.48 -4.83 -35.76
CA LYS A 413 -10.50 -6.31 -35.71
C LYS A 413 -11.04 -6.86 -34.38
N LEU A 414 -11.06 -6.03 -33.33
CA LEU A 414 -11.55 -6.44 -32.04
C LEU A 414 -13.06 -6.26 -31.93
N THR A 415 -13.74 -7.25 -31.34
CA THR A 415 -15.18 -7.22 -31.10
C THR A 415 -15.50 -7.66 -29.65
N GLY A 416 -16.67 -7.28 -29.14
CA GLY A 416 -17.18 -7.72 -27.86
C GLY A 416 -16.24 -7.36 -26.68
N LEU A 417 -15.96 -8.35 -25.84
CA LEU A 417 -15.16 -8.18 -24.61
C LEU A 417 -13.73 -7.72 -24.89
N LEU A 418 -13.10 -8.17 -25.98
CA LEU A 418 -11.74 -7.77 -26.35
C LEU A 418 -11.65 -6.28 -26.70
N LEU A 419 -12.65 -5.75 -27.40
CA LEU A 419 -12.72 -4.32 -27.69
C LEU A 419 -12.90 -3.50 -26.41
N THR A 420 -13.82 -3.92 -25.55
CA THR A 420 -14.05 -3.23 -24.26
C THR A 420 -12.79 -3.22 -23.40
N ASN A 421 -12.07 -4.34 -23.35
CA ASN A 421 -10.81 -4.46 -22.60
C ASN A 421 -9.71 -3.56 -23.17
N ALA A 422 -9.56 -3.48 -24.49
CA ALA A 422 -8.59 -2.61 -25.14
C ALA A 422 -8.91 -1.13 -24.90
N GLN A 423 -10.19 -0.75 -24.97
CA GLN A 423 -10.65 0.61 -24.66
C GLN A 423 -10.41 0.99 -23.18
N ALA A 424 -10.67 0.06 -22.26
CA ALA A 424 -10.39 0.27 -20.84
C ALA A 424 -8.89 0.47 -20.58
N THR A 425 -8.04 -0.37 -21.17
CA THR A 425 -6.58 -0.25 -21.10
C THR A 425 -6.12 1.10 -21.65
N MET A 426 -6.60 1.48 -22.83
CA MET A 426 -6.27 2.77 -23.46
C MET A 426 -6.61 3.95 -22.56
N ARG A 427 -7.82 4.01 -22.02
CA ARG A 427 -8.26 5.07 -21.11
C ARG A 427 -7.42 5.10 -19.84
N ASN A 428 -7.22 3.96 -19.18
CA ASN A 428 -6.57 3.86 -17.89
C ASN A 428 -5.08 4.21 -17.97
N THR A 429 -4.37 3.71 -18.98
CA THR A 429 -2.94 4.02 -19.16
C THR A 429 -2.70 5.49 -19.52
N MET A 430 -3.59 6.12 -20.27
CA MET A 430 -3.52 7.56 -20.54
C MET A 430 -3.66 8.39 -19.26
N ILE A 431 -4.67 8.09 -18.44
CA ILE A 431 -4.89 8.79 -17.17
C ILE A 431 -3.67 8.62 -16.24
N GLN A 432 -3.14 7.40 -16.12
CA GLN A 432 -1.98 7.12 -15.28
C GLN A 432 -0.71 7.81 -15.78
N GLY A 433 -0.50 7.84 -17.10
CA GLY A 433 0.61 8.57 -17.70
C GLY A 433 0.56 10.07 -17.39
N ILE A 434 -0.60 10.70 -17.56
CA ILE A 434 -0.80 12.11 -17.24
C ILE A 434 -0.58 12.38 -15.74
N LEU A 435 -1.18 11.58 -14.87
CA LEU A 435 -1.00 11.72 -13.41
C LEU A 435 0.46 11.56 -13.00
N SER A 436 1.17 10.61 -13.58
CA SER A 436 2.60 10.39 -13.29
C SER A 436 3.45 11.60 -13.69
N VAL A 437 3.18 12.20 -14.84
CA VAL A 437 3.87 13.44 -15.27
C VAL A 437 3.59 14.59 -14.31
N ILE A 438 2.33 14.79 -13.93
CA ILE A 438 1.93 15.85 -12.99
C ILE A 438 2.63 15.66 -11.64
N PHE A 439 2.59 14.44 -11.08
CA PHE A 439 3.21 14.16 -9.79
C PHE A 439 4.73 14.36 -9.84
N LEU A 440 5.40 13.87 -10.88
CA LEU A 440 6.84 14.04 -11.04
C LEU A 440 7.22 15.53 -11.11
N LEU A 441 6.51 16.34 -11.89
CA LEU A 441 6.75 17.77 -12.01
C LEU A 441 6.50 18.52 -10.70
N CYS A 442 5.40 18.24 -10.02
CA CYS A 442 5.11 18.85 -8.72
C CYS A 442 6.21 18.56 -7.69
N VAL A 443 6.68 17.33 -7.61
CA VAL A 443 7.73 16.95 -6.66
C VAL A 443 9.07 17.55 -7.05
N ALA A 444 9.43 17.57 -8.34
CA ALA A 444 10.65 18.23 -8.82
C ALA A 444 10.69 19.72 -8.44
N ILE A 445 9.56 20.41 -8.59
CA ILE A 445 9.42 21.83 -8.19
C ILE A 445 9.60 21.98 -6.67
N LEU A 446 8.95 21.13 -5.87
CA LEU A 446 9.06 21.18 -4.40
C LEU A 446 10.48 20.89 -3.91
N LEU A 447 11.16 19.90 -4.49
CA LEU A 447 12.56 19.62 -4.20
C LEU A 447 13.47 20.78 -4.56
N ALA A 448 13.25 21.42 -5.72
CA ALA A 448 13.98 22.61 -6.13
C ALA A 448 13.77 23.78 -5.14
N ILE A 449 12.54 23.99 -4.67
CA ILE A 449 12.23 25.00 -3.65
C ILE A 449 12.99 24.70 -2.35
N CYS A 450 13.01 23.45 -1.89
CA CYS A 450 13.75 23.04 -0.71
C CYS A 450 15.26 23.28 -0.88
N ALA A 451 15.83 22.92 -2.04
CA ALA A 451 17.25 23.15 -2.35
C ALA A 451 17.60 24.65 -2.34
N VAL A 452 16.79 25.50 -2.98
CA VAL A 452 16.98 26.97 -2.96
C VAL A 452 16.90 27.50 -1.53
N LYS A 453 15.99 26.96 -0.71
CA LYS A 453 15.84 27.35 0.68
C LYS A 453 17.09 27.00 1.51
N VAL A 454 17.64 25.81 1.32
CA VAL A 454 18.91 25.37 1.94
C VAL A 454 20.04 26.32 1.55
N VAL A 455 20.22 26.60 0.26
CA VAL A 455 21.27 27.51 -0.23
C VAL A 455 21.13 28.90 0.41
N LYS A 456 19.91 29.45 0.46
CA LYS A 456 19.66 30.75 1.10
C LYS A 456 20.00 30.74 2.61
N ILE A 457 19.65 29.70 3.35
CA ILE A 457 19.97 29.58 4.78
C ILE A 457 21.48 29.57 4.98
N LEU A 458 22.22 28.81 4.17
CA LEU A 458 23.68 28.72 4.26
C LEU A 458 24.35 30.04 3.88
N GLN A 459 23.90 30.72 2.82
CA GLN A 459 24.45 32.01 2.36
C GLN A 459 24.20 33.16 3.35
N THR A 460 23.03 33.16 3.99
CA THR A 460 22.65 34.24 4.93
C THR A 460 23.15 33.97 6.35
N ASN A 461 23.87 32.91 6.57
CA ASN A 461 24.37 32.47 7.88
C ASN A 461 23.26 32.34 8.96
N LYS A 462 22.03 32.05 8.52
CA LYS A 462 20.86 31.85 9.38
C LYS A 462 20.74 30.42 9.92
N VAL A 463 21.88 29.74 10.00
CA VAL A 463 22.00 28.42 10.61
C VAL A 463 21.82 28.57 12.12
N GLY A 464 20.84 27.89 12.68
CA GLY A 464 20.53 27.98 14.13
C GLY A 464 19.57 29.10 14.51
N ASP A 465 19.11 29.93 13.55
CA ASP A 465 18.03 30.88 13.81
C ASP A 465 16.72 30.14 14.14
N LYS A 466 16.12 30.51 15.27
CA LYS A 466 14.80 30.01 15.66
C LYS A 466 13.77 30.41 14.58
N PHE A 467 12.82 29.56 14.32
CA PHE A 467 11.67 29.94 13.52
C PHE A 467 11.01 31.16 14.17
N SER A 468 10.79 32.22 13.44
CA SER A 468 10.20 33.45 13.96
C SER A 468 8.76 33.27 14.47
N SER A 469 8.15 32.14 14.21
CA SER A 469 6.82 31.74 14.67
C SER A 469 6.86 30.61 15.72
N GLU A 470 8.03 30.04 16.05
CA GLU A 470 8.13 29.19 17.22
C GLU A 470 8.14 30.14 18.43
N GLU A 471 7.04 30.20 19.13
CA GLU A 471 7.07 30.59 20.54
C GLU A 471 8.19 29.80 21.21
N ALA A 472 8.96 30.44 22.08
CA ALA A 472 9.97 29.73 22.83
C ALA A 472 9.29 28.47 23.40
N PHE A 473 9.89 27.30 23.18
CA PHE A 473 9.36 26.04 23.69
C PHE A 473 9.17 26.20 25.19
N GLU A 474 8.00 26.64 25.60
CA GLU A 474 7.57 26.54 26.97
C GLU A 474 7.37 25.05 27.21
N GLU A 475 8.10 24.51 28.18
CA GLU A 475 7.86 23.16 28.67
C GLU A 475 6.36 23.06 28.97
N SER A 476 5.62 22.44 28.06
CA SER A 476 4.19 22.29 28.26
C SER A 476 4.01 21.51 29.56
N ASN A 477 3.10 21.96 30.44
CA ASN A 477 2.67 21.19 31.60
C ASN A 477 2.15 19.80 31.26
N LEU A 478 2.01 19.52 29.96
CA LEU A 478 1.65 18.23 29.35
C LEU A 478 2.88 17.33 29.10
N PHE A 479 4.11 17.80 29.36
CA PHE A 479 5.32 17.00 29.22
C PHE A 479 5.45 16.03 30.40
N GLU A 480 4.75 14.92 30.32
CA GLU A 480 4.95 13.77 31.19
C GLU A 480 5.57 12.65 30.38
N THR A 481 6.57 11.98 30.94
CA THR A 481 7.17 10.81 30.29
C THR A 481 6.13 9.70 30.22
N SER A 482 5.69 9.38 29.00
CA SER A 482 4.75 8.29 28.73
C SER A 482 5.43 7.07 28.12
N SER A 483 6.76 7.11 27.92
CA SER A 483 7.50 6.03 27.30
C SER A 483 8.18 5.15 28.34
N PHE A 484 8.21 3.83 28.07
CA PHE A 484 8.98 2.86 28.88
C PHE A 484 10.48 3.22 28.99
N TRP A 485 11.00 3.96 28.01
CA TRP A 485 12.40 4.36 27.92
C TRP A 485 12.50 5.86 27.66
N PRO A 486 12.56 6.70 28.71
CA PRO A 486 12.71 8.14 28.53
C PRO A 486 14.05 8.45 27.83
N SER A 487 14.04 9.42 26.92
CA SER A 487 15.27 9.89 26.29
C SER A 487 16.19 10.56 27.31
N HIS A 488 17.48 10.70 26.96
CA HIS A 488 18.44 11.39 27.83
C HIS A 488 18.01 12.83 28.19
N LEU A 489 17.32 13.50 27.25
CA LEU A 489 16.75 14.85 27.48
C LEU A 489 15.57 14.81 28.45
N GLU A 490 14.67 13.84 28.31
CA GLU A 490 13.56 13.63 29.24
C GLU A 490 14.04 13.32 30.64
N HIS A 491 15.10 12.50 30.80
CA HIS A 491 15.76 12.24 32.08
C HIS A 491 16.34 13.50 32.68
N LYS A 492 16.90 14.41 31.88
CA LYS A 492 17.49 15.66 32.35
C LYS A 492 16.43 16.62 32.86
N VAL A 493 15.30 16.72 32.14
CA VAL A 493 14.13 17.52 32.53
C VAL A 493 13.48 16.97 33.80
N LEU A 494 13.29 15.66 33.91
CA LEU A 494 12.76 15.03 35.13
C LEU A 494 13.64 15.28 36.33
N LYS A 495 14.98 15.16 36.20
CA LYS A 495 15.92 15.45 37.27
C LYS A 495 15.92 16.93 37.69
N SER A 496 15.64 17.84 36.77
CA SER A 496 15.53 19.28 37.11
C SER A 496 14.23 19.59 37.87
N LYS A 497 13.11 18.91 37.56
CA LYS A 497 11.82 19.07 38.25
C LYS A 497 11.80 18.47 39.67
N VAL A 498 12.62 17.45 39.93
CA VAL A 498 12.75 16.84 41.30
C VAL A 498 13.63 17.68 42.22
N LYS A 499 14.38 18.62 41.68
CA LYS A 499 15.26 19.51 42.48
C LYS A 499 14.62 20.85 42.88
N ASN A 500 13.45 21.17 42.33
CA ASN A 500 12.60 22.30 42.69
C ASN A 500 11.37 21.79 43.46
#